data_6c4c7700711ae12dff73d70a055ef3bf
#
_entry.id   6c4c7700711ae12dff73d70a055ef3bf
#
_cell.length_a   1.000
_cell.length_b   1.000
_cell.length_c   1.000
_cell.angle_alpha   90.00
_cell.angle_beta   90.00
_cell.angle_gamma   90.00
#
_symmetry.space_group_name_H-M   'P 1'
#
loop_
_entity.id
_entity.type
_entity.pdbx_description
1 polymer ?
#
loop_
_entity_poly.entity_id
_entity_poly.type
_entity_poly.pdbx_seq_one_letter_code
_entity_poly.pdbx_strand_id
1 'polypeptide(L)'
;VLEALGAHINLPPEQVAQCLSQTGVGFMFAPNHHGAMKHAAPVRKELGVRTLFNLLGPLTNPAGAPHQLMCVFHRDLVGIQARVLQRLGSTHVMVVHGCDGLDELTLAGDSLVAELKDGQVTEYTVHPEQFGLAQHDGSALRVTNPHASVDIVRRVLDNQPGPARDIVLLNAGAALYTANVTGSLAEGVDRARQVLAEGRASEALFTFIQSTQALAASAA
;
A
#
# COMPACT_ATOMS: atom_id res chain seq x y z
N VAL A 1 -12.62 -4.73 -3.43
CA VAL A 1 -12.94 -3.72 -2.39
C VAL A 1 -13.18 -2.36 -3.02
N LEU A 2 -12.26 -1.79 -3.81
CA LEU A 2 -12.42 -0.46 -4.43
C LEU A 2 -13.69 -0.36 -5.30
N GLU A 3 -13.98 -1.36 -6.12
CA GLU A 3 -15.23 -1.42 -6.90
C GLU A 3 -16.48 -1.46 -5.99
N ALA A 4 -16.41 -2.22 -4.89
CA ALA A 4 -17.51 -2.28 -3.92
C ALA A 4 -17.67 -0.97 -3.11
N LEU A 5 -16.64 -0.13 -3.05
CA LEU A 5 -16.71 1.24 -2.55
C LEU A 5 -17.26 2.23 -3.59
N GLY A 6 -17.33 1.83 -4.86
CA GLY A 6 -17.86 2.63 -5.96
C GLY A 6 -16.81 3.21 -6.91
N ALA A 7 -15.51 2.92 -6.71
CA ALA A 7 -14.47 3.39 -7.62
C ALA A 7 -14.45 2.60 -8.93
N HIS A 8 -14.20 3.28 -10.04
CA HIS A 8 -13.92 2.62 -11.32
C HIS A 8 -12.43 2.31 -11.42
N ILE A 9 -12.05 1.00 -11.43
CA ILE A 9 -10.65 0.57 -11.37
C ILE A 9 -10.01 0.34 -12.74
N ASN A 10 -10.80 0.26 -13.80
CA ASN A 10 -10.33 -0.08 -15.15
C ASN A 10 -10.00 1.16 -16.01
N LEU A 11 -9.42 2.19 -15.40
CA LEU A 11 -8.98 3.36 -16.14
C LEU A 11 -7.71 3.08 -16.95
N PRO A 12 -7.56 3.61 -18.17
CA PRO A 12 -6.32 3.60 -18.91
C PRO A 12 -5.26 4.50 -18.23
N PRO A 13 -3.95 4.31 -18.55
CA PRO A 13 -2.87 5.03 -17.87
C PRO A 13 -3.02 6.56 -17.85
N GLU A 14 -3.47 7.16 -18.95
CA GLU A 14 -3.65 8.60 -19.07
C GLU A 14 -4.73 9.13 -18.12
N GLN A 15 -5.82 8.38 -17.95
CA GLN A 15 -6.88 8.74 -17.02
C GLN A 15 -6.47 8.49 -15.55
N VAL A 16 -5.64 7.47 -15.27
CA VAL A 16 -5.05 7.29 -13.94
C VAL A 16 -4.14 8.47 -13.59
N ALA A 17 -3.31 8.94 -14.52
CA ALA A 17 -2.47 10.12 -14.33
C ALA A 17 -3.31 11.38 -14.09
N GLN A 18 -4.40 11.55 -14.82
CA GLN A 18 -5.35 12.65 -14.63
C GLN A 18 -6.04 12.58 -13.26
N CYS A 19 -6.52 11.40 -12.85
CA CYS A 19 -7.11 11.17 -11.53
C CYS A 19 -6.11 11.52 -10.41
N LEU A 20 -4.88 11.03 -10.51
CA LEU A 20 -3.80 11.35 -9.56
C LEU A 20 -3.54 12.87 -9.46
N SER A 21 -3.49 13.56 -10.59
CA SER A 21 -3.29 15.01 -10.64
C SER A 21 -4.44 15.80 -9.98
N GLN A 22 -5.68 15.32 -10.14
CA GLN A 22 -6.87 15.99 -9.63
C GLN A 22 -7.13 15.71 -8.14
N THR A 23 -6.83 14.50 -7.69
CA THR A 23 -7.25 14.00 -6.36
C THR A 23 -6.09 13.69 -5.41
N GLY A 24 -4.85 13.63 -5.91
CA GLY A 24 -3.69 13.16 -5.17
C GLY A 24 -3.65 11.63 -5.01
N VAL A 25 -4.62 10.88 -5.55
CA VAL A 25 -4.69 9.42 -5.47
C VAL A 25 -4.90 8.82 -6.86
N GLY A 26 -4.15 7.77 -7.19
CA GLY A 26 -4.30 7.01 -8.42
C GLY A 26 -4.26 5.51 -8.13
N PHE A 27 -5.11 4.73 -8.78
CA PHE A 27 -5.09 3.28 -8.70
C PHE A 27 -4.67 2.68 -10.04
N MET A 28 -3.48 2.09 -10.06
CA MET A 28 -2.94 1.42 -11.25
C MET A 28 -3.32 -0.06 -11.21
N PHE A 29 -4.41 -0.43 -11.88
CA PHE A 29 -4.81 -1.82 -12.00
C PHE A 29 -3.81 -2.58 -12.88
N ALA A 30 -3.05 -3.48 -12.26
CA ALA A 30 -1.91 -4.15 -12.89
C ALA A 30 -2.15 -4.71 -14.31
N PRO A 31 -3.30 -5.35 -14.63
CA PRO A 31 -3.58 -5.81 -15.97
C PRO A 31 -3.57 -4.72 -17.05
N ASN A 32 -3.91 -3.49 -16.71
CA ASN A 32 -3.95 -2.37 -17.64
C ASN A 32 -2.59 -1.69 -17.81
N HIS A 33 -1.68 -1.87 -16.84
CA HIS A 33 -0.39 -1.17 -16.79
C HIS A 33 0.82 -2.06 -17.15
N HIS A 34 0.64 -3.38 -17.18
CA HIS A 34 1.67 -4.35 -17.54
C HIS A 34 1.25 -5.19 -18.75
N GLY A 35 1.21 -4.57 -19.93
CA GLY A 35 0.73 -5.20 -21.16
C GLY A 35 1.40 -6.55 -21.49
N ALA A 36 2.71 -6.68 -21.25
CA ALA A 36 3.45 -7.93 -21.45
C ALA A 36 2.96 -9.08 -20.53
N MET A 37 2.39 -8.75 -19.37
CA MET A 37 1.86 -9.74 -18.43
C MET A 37 0.63 -10.48 -18.95
N LYS A 38 -0.08 -9.94 -19.96
CA LYS A 38 -1.24 -10.61 -20.58
C LYS A 38 -0.88 -12.00 -21.14
N HIS A 39 0.35 -12.16 -21.65
CA HIS A 39 0.83 -13.43 -22.18
C HIS A 39 1.14 -14.47 -21.09
N ALA A 40 1.53 -14.03 -19.91
CA ALA A 40 1.84 -14.90 -18.77
C ALA A 40 0.61 -15.21 -17.88
N ALA A 41 -0.44 -14.40 -17.97
CA ALA A 41 -1.60 -14.50 -17.09
C ALA A 41 -2.33 -15.86 -17.13
N PRO A 42 -2.60 -16.48 -18.32
CA PRO A 42 -3.24 -17.80 -18.38
C PRO A 42 -2.40 -18.86 -17.67
N VAL A 43 -1.10 -18.94 -17.97
CA VAL A 43 -0.18 -19.91 -17.38
C VAL A 43 -0.07 -19.73 -15.85
N ARG A 44 -0.01 -18.48 -15.38
CA ARG A 44 0.01 -18.20 -13.93
C ARG A 44 -1.27 -18.65 -13.23
N LYS A 45 -2.43 -18.50 -13.90
CA LYS A 45 -3.73 -18.94 -13.37
C LYS A 45 -3.79 -20.46 -13.27
N GLU A 46 -3.28 -21.19 -14.27
CA GLU A 46 -3.21 -22.67 -14.26
C GLU A 46 -2.25 -23.18 -13.18
N LEU A 47 -1.09 -22.56 -13.04
CA LEU A 47 -0.10 -22.96 -12.02
C LEU A 47 -0.60 -22.77 -10.58
N GLY A 48 -1.43 -21.76 -10.32
CA GLY A 48 -1.98 -21.49 -8.99
C GLY A 48 -0.95 -21.18 -7.90
N VAL A 49 0.33 -20.95 -8.29
CA VAL A 49 1.44 -20.68 -7.37
C VAL A 49 2.03 -19.28 -7.57
N ARG A 50 2.73 -18.78 -6.57
CA ARG A 50 3.51 -17.55 -6.69
C ARG A 50 4.67 -17.77 -7.67
N THR A 51 4.88 -16.81 -8.55
CA THR A 51 5.91 -16.86 -9.59
C THR A 51 6.85 -15.65 -9.47
N LEU A 52 7.92 -15.63 -10.24
CA LEU A 52 8.84 -14.50 -10.36
C LEU A 52 8.12 -13.17 -10.64
N PHE A 53 7.01 -13.21 -11.37
CA PHE A 53 6.21 -12.01 -11.64
C PHE A 53 5.59 -11.35 -10.41
N ASN A 54 5.42 -12.09 -9.32
CA ASN A 54 4.99 -11.50 -8.04
C ASN A 54 6.09 -10.62 -7.41
N LEU A 55 7.35 -10.86 -7.77
CA LEU A 55 8.50 -10.07 -7.33
C LEU A 55 8.77 -8.87 -8.25
N LEU A 56 8.53 -9.04 -9.56
CA LEU A 56 8.90 -8.04 -10.57
C LEU A 56 7.89 -6.89 -10.67
N GLY A 57 6.60 -7.15 -10.43
CA GLY A 57 5.55 -6.14 -10.56
C GLY A 57 5.84 -4.87 -9.74
N PRO A 58 6.11 -4.97 -8.44
CA PRO A 58 6.43 -3.80 -7.60
C PRO A 58 7.72 -3.07 -7.97
N LEU A 59 8.65 -3.74 -8.67
CA LEU A 59 9.92 -3.16 -9.13
C LEU A 59 9.80 -2.37 -10.44
N THR A 60 8.69 -2.55 -11.15
CA THR A 60 8.46 -1.97 -12.49
C THR A 60 7.27 -1.02 -12.48
N ASN A 61 7.18 -0.18 -11.46
CA ASN A 61 6.12 0.82 -11.34
C ASN A 61 6.18 1.79 -12.55
N PRO A 62 5.14 1.81 -13.41
CA PRO A 62 5.15 2.65 -14.62
C PRO A 62 5.10 4.16 -14.30
N ALA A 63 4.72 4.56 -13.10
CA ALA A 63 4.79 5.95 -12.67
C ALA A 63 6.21 6.43 -12.33
N GLY A 64 7.20 5.52 -12.28
CA GLY A 64 8.58 5.86 -11.94
C GLY A 64 8.73 6.52 -10.56
N ALA A 65 7.86 6.16 -9.60
CA ALA A 65 7.85 6.77 -8.27
C ALA A 65 9.19 6.58 -7.56
N PRO A 66 9.87 7.65 -7.12
CA PRO A 66 11.18 7.55 -6.45
C PRO A 66 11.06 7.09 -4.99
N HIS A 67 9.85 7.12 -4.44
CA HIS A 67 9.52 6.74 -3.07
C HIS A 67 8.55 5.57 -3.07
N GLN A 68 8.80 4.55 -2.23
CA GLN A 68 7.94 3.38 -2.20
C GLN A 68 7.94 2.69 -0.83
N LEU A 69 6.75 2.48 -0.27
CA LEU A 69 6.53 1.45 0.74
C LEU A 69 6.18 0.16 0.01
N MET A 70 7.08 -0.83 0.06
CA MET A 70 6.91 -2.12 -0.61
C MET A 70 6.67 -3.22 0.42
N CYS A 71 5.62 -3.97 0.21
CA CYS A 71 5.23 -5.10 1.03
C CYS A 71 5.65 -6.41 0.36
N VAL A 72 6.33 -7.31 1.08
CA VAL A 72 6.81 -8.57 0.52
C VAL A 72 6.30 -9.77 1.31
N PHE A 73 6.01 -10.84 0.60
CA PHE A 73 5.38 -12.05 1.15
C PHE A 73 6.37 -13.01 1.84
N HIS A 74 7.66 -12.72 1.83
CA HIS A 74 8.68 -13.57 2.45
C HIS A 74 9.81 -12.72 3.00
N ARG A 75 10.27 -13.07 4.20
CA ARG A 75 11.30 -12.33 4.93
C ARG A 75 12.61 -12.16 4.17
N ASP A 76 13.03 -13.18 3.42
CA ASP A 76 14.29 -13.14 2.67
C ASP A 76 14.28 -12.12 1.53
N LEU A 77 13.10 -11.67 1.11
CA LEU A 77 12.94 -10.67 0.06
C LEU A 77 13.18 -9.23 0.56
N VAL A 78 13.08 -8.98 1.85
CA VAL A 78 13.12 -7.63 2.44
C VAL A 78 14.39 -6.89 2.01
N GLY A 79 15.56 -7.40 2.34
CA GLY A 79 16.84 -6.78 1.97
C GLY A 79 17.15 -6.88 0.47
N ILE A 80 16.74 -7.96 -0.20
CA ILE A 80 16.98 -8.16 -1.63
C ILE A 80 16.26 -7.08 -2.44
N GLN A 81 14.97 -6.87 -2.19
CA GLN A 81 14.14 -5.91 -2.94
C GLN A 81 14.59 -4.46 -2.71
N ALA A 82 14.98 -4.11 -1.49
CA ALA A 82 15.52 -2.78 -1.20
C ALA A 82 16.80 -2.48 -2.03
N ARG A 83 17.72 -3.45 -2.13
CA ARG A 83 18.94 -3.31 -2.94
C ARG A 83 18.66 -3.29 -4.44
N VAL A 84 17.61 -3.99 -4.90
CA VAL A 84 17.20 -3.92 -6.30
C VAL A 84 16.63 -2.53 -6.60
N LEU A 85 15.75 -1.98 -5.75
CA LEU A 85 15.20 -0.63 -5.92
C LEU A 85 16.29 0.45 -5.85
N GLN A 86 17.32 0.27 -4.99
CA GLN A 86 18.50 1.14 -4.98
C GLN A 86 19.18 1.18 -6.35
N ARG A 87 19.40 0.01 -6.97
CA ARG A 87 20.02 -0.09 -8.31
C ARG A 87 19.14 0.46 -9.42
N LEU A 88 17.82 0.42 -9.24
CA LEU A 88 16.84 1.02 -10.15
C LEU A 88 16.68 2.54 -9.99
N GLY A 89 17.39 3.14 -9.01
CA GLY A 89 17.43 4.60 -8.83
C GLY A 89 16.35 5.16 -7.91
N SER A 90 15.69 4.33 -7.12
CA SER A 90 14.80 4.80 -6.05
C SER A 90 15.59 5.59 -5.01
N THR A 91 14.94 6.55 -4.35
CA THR A 91 15.60 7.47 -3.40
C THR A 91 15.26 7.18 -1.95
N HIS A 92 14.00 6.87 -1.63
CA HIS A 92 13.57 6.49 -0.30
C HIS A 92 12.55 5.35 -0.40
N VAL A 93 12.90 4.19 0.14
CA VAL A 93 12.09 2.98 0.06
C VAL A 93 12.09 2.28 1.41
N MET A 94 10.94 1.79 1.83
CA MET A 94 10.86 0.78 2.89
C MET A 94 10.29 -0.50 2.31
N VAL A 95 11.03 -1.60 2.44
CA VAL A 95 10.55 -2.96 2.13
C VAL A 95 10.27 -3.67 3.43
N VAL A 96 9.04 -4.17 3.61
CA VAL A 96 8.55 -4.63 4.91
C VAL A 96 7.96 -6.04 4.86
N HIS A 97 8.01 -6.75 6.01
CA HIS A 97 7.40 -8.06 6.21
C HIS A 97 7.13 -8.31 7.69
N GLY A 98 5.90 -8.66 8.05
CA GLY A 98 5.49 -8.95 9.43
C GLY A 98 5.96 -10.33 9.92
N CYS A 99 6.27 -10.46 11.22
CA CYS A 99 6.71 -11.72 11.83
C CYS A 99 5.65 -12.83 11.76
N ASP A 100 4.38 -12.47 11.61
CA ASP A 100 3.23 -13.38 11.48
C ASP A 100 2.98 -13.83 10.03
N GLY A 101 3.83 -13.40 9.09
CA GLY A 101 3.72 -13.70 7.67
C GLY A 101 2.87 -12.72 6.89
N LEU A 102 2.40 -11.64 7.53
CA LEU A 102 1.76 -10.54 6.81
C LEU A 102 2.77 -9.85 5.91
N ASP A 103 2.36 -9.56 4.70
CA ASP A 103 3.18 -8.80 3.74
C ASP A 103 3.16 -7.28 3.96
N GLU A 104 2.80 -6.83 5.16
CA GLU A 104 2.77 -5.43 5.61
C GLU A 104 3.47 -5.29 6.97
N LEU A 105 3.57 -4.07 7.50
CA LEU A 105 3.89 -3.86 8.92
C LEU A 105 2.73 -4.42 9.75
N THR A 106 3.04 -5.34 10.66
CA THR A 106 2.03 -6.04 11.46
C THR A 106 1.83 -5.42 12.85
N LEU A 107 0.66 -5.68 13.43
CA LEU A 107 0.40 -5.44 14.85
C LEU A 107 0.69 -6.68 15.71
N ALA A 108 1.04 -7.84 15.11
CA ALA A 108 1.23 -9.08 15.87
C ALA A 108 2.59 -9.15 16.59
N GLY A 109 3.51 -8.25 16.28
CA GLY A 109 4.85 -8.19 16.87
C GLY A 109 5.81 -7.47 15.94
N ASP A 110 7.05 -7.94 15.87
CA ASP A 110 8.09 -7.35 15.04
C ASP A 110 7.77 -7.43 13.55
N SER A 111 8.09 -6.38 12.83
CA SER A 111 8.15 -6.37 11.36
C SER A 111 9.59 -6.14 10.92
N LEU A 112 10.07 -6.93 9.98
CA LEU A 112 11.36 -6.71 9.32
C LEU A 112 11.25 -5.55 8.35
N VAL A 113 12.24 -4.68 8.35
CA VAL A 113 12.34 -3.52 7.46
C VAL A 113 13.72 -3.50 6.82
N ALA A 114 13.77 -3.30 5.50
CA ALA A 114 14.96 -2.81 4.81
C ALA A 114 14.64 -1.44 4.23
N GLU A 115 15.35 -0.43 4.70
CA GLU A 115 15.16 0.96 4.29
C GLU A 115 16.30 1.40 3.40
N LEU A 116 15.96 1.87 2.20
CA LEU A 116 16.85 2.65 1.36
C LEU A 116 16.60 4.13 1.65
N LYS A 117 17.61 4.81 2.15
CA LYS A 117 17.59 6.26 2.36
C LYS A 117 19.00 6.83 2.19
N ASP A 118 19.12 8.01 1.60
CA ASP A 118 20.40 8.68 1.36
C ASP A 118 21.45 7.77 0.66
N GLY A 119 20.97 6.92 -0.26
CA GLY A 119 21.78 6.02 -1.04
C GLY A 119 22.28 4.77 -0.27
N GLN A 120 21.85 4.56 0.96
CA GLN A 120 22.23 3.42 1.79
C GLN A 120 21.05 2.52 2.13
N VAL A 121 21.27 1.22 2.18
CA VAL A 121 20.27 0.24 2.65
C VAL A 121 20.62 -0.20 4.05
N THR A 122 19.72 0.03 5.00
CA THR A 122 19.80 -0.44 6.39
C THR A 122 18.68 -1.42 6.69
N GLU A 123 18.96 -2.44 7.50
CA GLU A 123 17.99 -3.45 7.89
C GLU A 123 17.77 -3.38 9.40
N TYR A 124 16.50 -3.36 9.83
CA TYR A 124 16.11 -3.26 11.23
C TYR A 124 14.73 -3.87 11.46
N THR A 125 14.27 -3.87 12.70
CA THR A 125 12.91 -4.26 13.06
C THR A 125 12.15 -3.09 13.66
N VAL A 126 10.82 -3.10 13.47
CA VAL A 126 9.90 -2.19 14.15
C VAL A 126 8.83 -2.98 14.87
N HIS A 127 8.39 -2.48 16.02
CA HIS A 127 7.32 -3.07 16.82
C HIS A 127 6.20 -2.04 17.01
N PRO A 128 4.91 -2.40 16.93
CA PRO A 128 3.78 -1.46 16.99
C PRO A 128 3.79 -0.60 18.26
N GLU A 129 4.23 -1.14 19.40
CA GLU A 129 4.27 -0.40 20.67
C GLU A 129 5.24 0.79 20.65
N GLN A 130 6.25 0.80 19.77
CA GLN A 130 7.13 1.96 19.57
C GLN A 130 6.37 3.20 19.08
N PHE A 131 5.17 3.01 18.53
CA PHE A 131 4.32 4.06 17.97
C PHE A 131 3.02 4.25 18.78
N GLY A 132 2.98 3.72 20.01
CA GLY A 132 1.80 3.79 20.87
C GLY A 132 0.60 2.99 20.35
N LEU A 133 0.85 1.95 19.54
CA LEU A 133 -0.15 1.03 19.02
C LEU A 133 -0.07 -0.29 19.80
N ALA A 134 -1.23 -0.81 20.23
CA ALA A 134 -1.27 -2.07 20.96
C ALA A 134 -0.94 -3.25 20.04
N GLN A 135 -0.29 -4.27 20.60
CA GLN A 135 -0.09 -5.53 19.91
C GLN A 135 -1.43 -6.29 19.81
N HIS A 136 -1.72 -6.79 18.59
CA HIS A 136 -2.89 -7.60 18.31
C HIS A 136 -2.52 -8.77 17.39
N ASP A 137 -3.15 -9.92 17.61
CA ASP A 137 -3.08 -10.98 16.62
C ASP A 137 -3.86 -10.58 15.35
N GLY A 138 -3.52 -11.18 14.20
CA GLY A 138 -4.15 -10.85 12.91
C GLY A 138 -5.60 -11.34 12.77
N SER A 139 -6.20 -11.96 13.80
CA SER A 139 -7.53 -12.57 13.71
C SER A 139 -8.65 -11.56 13.45
N ALA A 140 -8.55 -10.38 14.08
CA ALA A 140 -9.52 -9.30 13.96
C ALA A 140 -9.50 -8.61 12.58
N LEU A 141 -8.47 -8.85 11.77
CA LEU A 141 -8.31 -8.28 10.41
C LEU A 141 -8.82 -9.22 9.32
N ARG A 142 -9.13 -10.47 9.68
CA ARG A 142 -9.57 -11.47 8.71
C ARG A 142 -11.01 -11.21 8.28
N VAL A 143 -11.24 -11.20 6.98
CA VAL A 143 -12.57 -11.06 6.39
C VAL A 143 -12.83 -12.19 5.42
N THR A 144 -14.09 -12.56 5.26
CA THR A 144 -14.51 -13.71 4.43
C THR A 144 -15.02 -13.29 3.05
N ASN A 145 -15.30 -12.00 2.87
CA ASN A 145 -15.86 -11.50 1.62
C ASN A 145 -15.57 -9.99 1.43
N PRO A 146 -15.69 -9.45 0.20
CA PRO A 146 -15.44 -8.04 -0.10
C PRO A 146 -16.34 -7.06 0.65
N HIS A 147 -17.57 -7.41 0.98
CA HIS A 147 -18.49 -6.52 1.71
C HIS A 147 -18.02 -6.30 3.14
N ALA A 148 -17.59 -7.36 3.82
CA ALA A 148 -16.98 -7.25 5.14
C ALA A 148 -15.72 -6.36 5.13
N SER A 149 -14.91 -6.43 4.06
CA SER A 149 -13.78 -5.51 3.87
C SER A 149 -14.24 -4.06 3.74
N VAL A 150 -15.31 -3.79 2.97
CA VAL A 150 -15.86 -2.42 2.81
C VAL A 150 -16.31 -1.87 4.17
N ASP A 151 -16.99 -2.67 4.99
CA ASP A 151 -17.44 -2.25 6.31
C ASP A 151 -16.28 -1.94 7.25
N ILE A 152 -15.19 -2.71 7.17
CA ILE A 152 -13.95 -2.41 7.92
C ILE A 152 -13.34 -1.10 7.43
N VAL A 153 -13.18 -0.91 6.12
CA VAL A 153 -12.62 0.32 5.54
C VAL A 153 -13.42 1.54 5.99
N ARG A 154 -14.75 1.49 5.94
CA ARG A 154 -15.61 2.59 6.40
C ARG A 154 -15.39 2.90 7.88
N ARG A 155 -15.38 1.89 8.74
CA ARG A 155 -15.10 2.07 10.18
C ARG A 155 -13.72 2.69 10.44
N VAL A 156 -12.70 2.29 9.68
CA VAL A 156 -11.36 2.90 9.78
C VAL A 156 -11.41 4.37 9.38
N LEU A 157 -12.06 4.69 8.24
CA LEU A 157 -12.17 6.06 7.76
C LEU A 157 -13.01 6.95 8.69
N ASP A 158 -13.97 6.35 9.42
CA ASP A 158 -14.73 6.99 10.51
C ASP A 158 -13.92 7.09 11.81
N ASN A 159 -12.63 6.79 11.78
CA ASN A 159 -11.71 6.81 12.92
C ASN A 159 -12.17 5.94 14.11
N GLN A 160 -12.90 4.85 13.86
CA GLN A 160 -13.32 3.95 14.93
C GLN A 160 -12.12 3.19 15.52
N PRO A 161 -11.91 3.24 16.84
CA PRO A 161 -10.80 2.55 17.49
C PRO A 161 -10.83 1.03 17.26
N GLY A 162 -9.65 0.43 17.13
CA GLY A 162 -9.49 -1.01 17.00
C GLY A 162 -8.34 -1.42 16.09
N PRO A 163 -8.03 -2.72 16.01
CA PRO A 163 -6.87 -3.22 15.26
C PRO A 163 -6.85 -2.80 13.78
N ALA A 164 -8.01 -2.73 13.13
CA ALA A 164 -8.10 -2.33 11.73
C ALA A 164 -7.67 -0.88 11.51
N ARG A 165 -8.03 0.04 12.43
CA ARG A 165 -7.54 1.42 12.39
C ARG A 165 -6.05 1.46 12.69
N ASP A 166 -5.60 0.75 13.69
CA ASP A 166 -4.23 0.82 14.17
C ASP A 166 -3.22 0.28 13.13
N ILE A 167 -3.55 -0.80 12.41
CA ILE A 167 -2.69 -1.28 11.32
C ILE A 167 -2.65 -0.28 10.15
N VAL A 168 -3.75 0.39 9.84
CA VAL A 168 -3.78 1.45 8.83
C VAL A 168 -2.94 2.64 9.25
N LEU A 169 -2.99 3.05 10.53
CA LEU A 169 -2.14 4.13 11.06
C LEU A 169 -0.65 3.78 10.90
N LEU A 170 -0.25 2.55 11.23
CA LEU A 170 1.13 2.09 11.12
C LEU A 170 1.63 2.13 9.68
N ASN A 171 0.89 1.52 8.76
CA ASN A 171 1.30 1.42 7.35
C ASN A 171 1.16 2.76 6.60
N ALA A 172 0.13 3.56 6.87
CA ALA A 172 0.01 4.91 6.33
C ALA A 172 1.12 5.82 6.86
N GLY A 173 1.47 5.69 8.16
CA GLY A 173 2.61 6.39 8.74
C GLY A 173 3.93 6.06 8.04
N ALA A 174 4.16 4.79 7.74
CA ALA A 174 5.33 4.35 6.96
C ALA A 174 5.33 4.93 5.55
N ALA A 175 4.18 4.97 4.87
CA ALA A 175 4.06 5.58 3.56
C ALA A 175 4.34 7.10 3.58
N LEU A 176 3.85 7.82 4.60
CA LEU A 176 4.12 9.25 4.78
C LEU A 176 5.61 9.53 5.04
N TYR A 177 6.25 8.72 5.87
CA TYR A 177 7.68 8.80 6.12
C TYR A 177 8.49 8.52 4.87
N THR A 178 8.18 7.44 4.16
CA THR A 178 8.86 7.05 2.92
C THR A 178 8.69 8.11 1.82
N ALA A 179 7.55 8.80 1.80
CA ALA A 179 7.31 9.93 0.89
C ALA A 179 8.01 11.24 1.31
N ASN A 180 8.80 11.23 2.39
CA ASN A 180 9.46 12.41 2.99
C ASN A 180 8.47 13.52 3.41
N VAL A 181 7.22 13.16 3.73
CA VAL A 181 6.22 14.08 4.27
C VAL A 181 6.47 14.34 5.77
N THR A 182 7.09 13.35 6.44
CA THR A 182 7.48 13.43 7.86
C THR A 182 8.94 13.04 8.03
N GLY A 183 9.58 13.50 9.10
CA GLY A 183 11.00 13.26 9.39
C GLY A 183 11.30 11.87 9.97
N SER A 184 10.26 11.20 10.50
CA SER A 184 10.37 9.87 11.12
C SER A 184 9.10 9.06 10.92
N LEU A 185 9.20 7.72 11.11
CA LEU A 185 8.05 6.82 11.10
C LEU A 185 7.04 7.17 12.21
N ALA A 186 7.54 7.53 13.40
CA ALA A 186 6.68 7.94 14.52
C ALA A 186 5.84 9.18 14.16
N GLU A 187 6.47 10.22 13.62
CA GLU A 187 5.76 11.40 13.11
C GLU A 187 4.76 11.04 12.00
N GLY A 188 5.10 10.06 11.15
CA GLY A 188 4.21 9.53 10.12
C GLY A 188 2.95 8.92 10.70
N VAL A 189 3.08 8.09 11.74
CA VAL A 189 1.94 7.48 12.46
C VAL A 189 1.07 8.56 13.13
N ASP A 190 1.68 9.55 13.76
CA ASP A 190 0.95 10.66 14.38
C ASP A 190 0.22 11.51 13.31
N ARG A 191 0.84 11.74 12.18
CA ARG A 191 0.21 12.44 11.05
C ARG A 191 -0.96 11.64 10.46
N ALA A 192 -0.82 10.33 10.30
CA ALA A 192 -1.92 9.46 9.86
C ALA A 192 -3.10 9.51 10.85
N ARG A 193 -2.81 9.48 12.17
CA ARG A 193 -3.83 9.60 13.22
C ARG A 193 -4.59 10.93 13.11
N GLN A 194 -3.88 12.02 12.91
CA GLN A 194 -4.48 13.35 12.71
C GLN A 194 -5.39 13.38 11.46
N VAL A 195 -4.91 12.87 10.32
CA VAL A 195 -5.67 12.84 9.05
C VAL A 195 -6.97 12.06 9.18
N LEU A 196 -6.96 10.92 9.88
CA LEU A 196 -8.18 10.16 10.16
C LEU A 196 -9.14 10.93 11.08
N ALA A 197 -8.62 11.54 12.15
CA ALA A 197 -9.43 12.31 13.10
C ALA A 197 -10.09 13.53 12.46
N GLU A 198 -9.46 14.15 11.47
CA GLU A 198 -9.97 15.29 10.69
C GLU A 198 -10.96 14.87 9.58
N GLY A 199 -11.18 13.57 9.34
CA GLY A 199 -12.05 13.06 8.27
C GLY A 199 -11.49 13.20 6.86
N ARG A 200 -10.27 13.68 6.70
CA ARG A 200 -9.64 13.95 5.39
C ARG A 200 -9.44 12.70 4.55
N ALA A 201 -9.23 11.55 5.17
CA ALA A 201 -9.12 10.28 4.45
C ALA A 201 -10.45 9.87 3.80
N SER A 202 -11.59 10.10 4.46
CA SER A 202 -12.92 9.90 3.90
C SER A 202 -13.21 10.84 2.72
N GLU A 203 -12.82 12.10 2.85
CA GLU A 203 -12.93 13.09 1.76
C GLU A 203 -12.10 12.69 0.53
N ALA A 204 -10.86 12.21 0.77
CA ALA A 204 -10.00 11.73 -0.30
C ALA A 204 -10.59 10.52 -1.03
N LEU A 205 -11.14 9.56 -0.30
CA LEU A 205 -11.85 8.41 -0.91
C LEU A 205 -13.06 8.88 -1.74
N PHE A 206 -13.89 9.78 -1.20
CA PHE A 206 -15.04 10.30 -1.91
C PHE A 206 -14.65 11.00 -3.22
N THR A 207 -13.65 11.89 -3.17
CA THR A 207 -13.14 12.61 -4.33
C THR A 207 -12.55 11.66 -5.37
N PHE A 208 -11.78 10.65 -4.92
CA PHE A 208 -11.23 9.60 -5.78
C PHE A 208 -12.35 8.83 -6.51
N ILE A 209 -13.39 8.38 -5.79
CA ILE A 209 -14.53 7.66 -6.38
C ILE A 209 -15.19 8.51 -7.47
N GLN A 210 -15.52 9.76 -7.16
CA GLN A 210 -16.16 10.67 -8.13
C GLN A 210 -15.30 10.91 -9.36
N SER A 211 -13.99 11.14 -9.18
CA SER A 211 -13.06 11.36 -10.28
C SER A 211 -12.97 10.12 -11.19
N THR A 212 -12.85 8.91 -10.60
CA THR A 212 -12.75 7.68 -11.39
C THR A 212 -14.02 7.39 -12.19
N GLN A 213 -15.20 7.68 -11.63
CA GLN A 213 -16.47 7.51 -12.32
C GLN A 213 -16.64 8.52 -13.47
N ALA A 214 -16.31 9.79 -13.23
CA ALA A 214 -16.38 10.84 -14.25
C ALA A 214 -15.43 10.56 -15.43
N LEU A 215 -14.20 10.13 -15.15
CA LEU A 215 -13.21 9.78 -16.17
C LEU A 215 -13.65 8.56 -16.98
N ALA A 216 -14.22 7.55 -16.36
CA ALA A 216 -14.76 6.38 -17.08
C ALA A 216 -15.93 6.77 -18.01
N ALA A 217 -16.83 7.65 -17.55
CA ALA A 217 -17.97 8.12 -18.35
C ALA A 217 -17.55 8.98 -19.56
N SER A 218 -16.43 9.71 -19.47
CA SER A 218 -15.91 10.52 -20.57
C SER A 218 -15.24 9.72 -21.69
N ALA A 219 -14.97 8.43 -21.49
CA ALA A 219 -14.33 7.53 -22.45
C ALA A 219 -15.33 6.63 -23.19
N ALA A 220 -16.61 6.64 -22.80
CA ALA A 220 -17.70 5.89 -23.42
C ALA A 220 -18.41 6.71 -24.48
#